data_5560348082cf095ad9178ddd403e27d5
#
_entry.id   5560348082cf095ad9178ddd403e27d5
#
_cell.length_a   1.000
_cell.length_b   1.000
_cell.length_c   1.000
_cell.angle_alpha   90.00
_cell.angle_beta   90.00
_cell.angle_gamma   90.00
#
_symmetry.space_group_name_H-M   'P 1'
#
loop_
_entity.id
_entity.type
_entity.pdbx_description
1 polymer ?
#
loop_
_entity_poly.entity_id
_entity_poly.type
_entity_poly.pdbx_seq_one_letter_code
_entity_poly.pdbx_strand_id
1 'polypeptide(L)'
;MVNETSPSEYVNLRLVGDVVGPDFVEFLQDSQSWCSTALLVHSASMRLSAKGQAFTAELERFQLEVRDEEEWPGTRLFGHTRPVYRFRLDELSADYLSRSASSLLSLKPPDRLEDLCLLRPDGSAWLGSVTHERDAWLQLKNDEFSKLCEKAPSWFERFS
;
A
#
# COMPACT_ATOMS: atom_id res chain seq x y z
N MET A 1 20.08 -21.21 -28.56
CA MET A 1 19.53 -20.98 -27.21
C MET A 1 18.23 -20.20 -27.33
N VAL A 2 17.13 -20.86 -27.11
CA VAL A 2 15.84 -20.19 -27.01
C VAL A 2 15.80 -19.57 -25.61
N ASN A 3 15.82 -18.24 -25.50
CA ASN A 3 15.49 -17.58 -24.25
C ASN A 3 14.01 -17.82 -23.99
N GLU A 4 13.71 -18.87 -23.26
CA GLU A 4 12.42 -19.00 -22.62
C GLU A 4 12.37 -17.91 -21.54
N THR A 5 11.78 -16.77 -21.88
CA THR A 5 11.29 -15.84 -20.87
C THR A 5 10.29 -16.61 -20.03
N SER A 6 10.67 -16.93 -18.79
CA SER A 6 9.73 -17.49 -17.81
C SER A 6 8.48 -16.61 -17.81
N PRO A 7 7.27 -17.20 -17.89
CA PRO A 7 6.06 -16.39 -17.75
C PRO A 7 6.15 -15.61 -16.44
N SER A 8 5.78 -14.33 -16.47
CA SER A 8 5.76 -13.49 -15.28
C SER A 8 5.01 -14.21 -14.17
N GLU A 9 5.62 -14.34 -12.99
CA GLU A 9 4.97 -14.96 -11.82
C GLU A 9 3.75 -14.19 -11.35
N TYR A 10 3.57 -12.96 -11.85
CA TYR A 10 2.57 -12.02 -11.38
C TYR A 10 1.71 -11.48 -12.50
N VAL A 11 0.45 -11.24 -12.16
CA VAL A 11 -0.45 -10.40 -12.95
C VAL A 11 -0.37 -8.98 -12.37
N ASN A 12 0.04 -8.03 -13.21
CA ASN A 12 0.18 -6.64 -12.80
C ASN A 12 -1.02 -5.84 -13.31
N LEU A 13 -1.71 -5.16 -12.41
CA LEU A 13 -2.86 -4.31 -12.71
C LEU A 13 -2.60 -2.91 -12.18
N ARG A 14 -3.01 -1.88 -12.92
CA ARG A 14 -2.88 -0.49 -12.52
C ARG A 14 -4.18 0.10 -12.03
N LEU A 15 -4.07 0.99 -11.05
CA LEU A 15 -5.22 1.77 -10.57
C LEU A 15 -5.67 2.75 -11.65
N VAL A 16 -6.99 2.78 -11.89
CA VAL A 16 -7.66 3.78 -12.71
C VAL A 16 -8.56 4.60 -11.80
N GLY A 17 -8.19 5.86 -11.59
CA GLY A 17 -8.89 6.73 -10.63
C GLY A 17 -8.39 6.55 -9.21
N ASP A 18 -9.27 6.18 -8.31
CA ASP A 18 -8.96 5.98 -6.90
C ASP A 18 -9.88 4.92 -6.30
N VAL A 19 -9.48 4.34 -5.17
CA VAL A 19 -10.32 3.45 -4.37
C VAL A 19 -10.89 4.28 -3.22
N VAL A 20 -12.18 4.56 -3.25
CA VAL A 20 -12.80 5.56 -2.37
C VAL A 20 -13.92 4.97 -1.51
N GLY A 21 -14.12 5.56 -0.33
CA GLY A 21 -15.25 5.28 0.54
C GLY A 21 -15.37 3.80 0.93
N PRO A 22 -16.57 3.19 0.78
CA PRO A 22 -16.79 1.79 1.12
C PRO A 22 -15.87 0.82 0.38
N ASP A 23 -15.48 1.13 -0.85
CA ASP A 23 -14.53 0.34 -1.62
C ASP A 23 -13.15 0.31 -0.96
N PHE A 24 -12.71 1.44 -0.39
CA PHE A 24 -11.44 1.50 0.33
C PHE A 24 -11.47 0.65 1.61
N VAL A 25 -12.57 0.70 2.34
CA VAL A 25 -12.79 -0.15 3.53
C VAL A 25 -12.69 -1.63 3.17
N GLU A 26 -13.44 -2.05 2.15
CA GLU A 26 -13.46 -3.44 1.70
C GLU A 26 -12.10 -3.87 1.15
N PHE A 27 -11.42 -3.01 0.41
CA PHE A 27 -10.08 -3.25 -0.10
C PHE A 27 -9.09 -3.59 1.02
N LEU A 28 -9.08 -2.80 2.09
CA LEU A 28 -8.21 -3.05 3.24
C LEU A 28 -8.58 -4.34 3.98
N GLN A 29 -9.86 -4.66 4.09
CA GLN A 29 -10.31 -5.90 4.68
C GLN A 29 -9.89 -7.10 3.83
N ASP A 30 -10.12 -7.06 2.54
CA ASP A 30 -9.80 -8.15 1.62
C ASP A 30 -8.30 -8.40 1.52
N SER A 31 -7.49 -7.34 1.57
CA SER A 31 -6.02 -7.44 1.49
C SER A 31 -5.42 -8.32 2.59
N GLN A 32 -6.07 -8.43 3.73
CA GLN A 32 -5.61 -9.24 4.85
C GLN A 32 -5.59 -10.74 4.55
N SER A 33 -6.28 -11.18 3.50
CA SER A 33 -6.20 -12.57 3.02
C SER A 33 -4.80 -12.91 2.48
N TRP A 34 -4.04 -11.93 2.05
CA TRP A 34 -2.73 -12.13 1.41
C TRP A 34 -1.59 -11.36 2.08
N CYS A 35 -1.89 -10.27 2.76
CA CYS A 35 -0.90 -9.36 3.32
C CYS A 35 -0.92 -9.36 4.83
N SER A 36 0.26 -9.21 5.44
CA SER A 36 0.43 -9.15 6.88
C SER A 36 1.11 -7.88 7.36
N THR A 37 1.65 -7.09 6.43
CA THR A 37 2.39 -5.86 6.73
C THR A 37 1.91 -4.74 5.83
N ALA A 38 1.74 -3.56 6.40
CA ALA A 38 1.54 -2.31 5.67
C ALA A 38 2.77 -1.42 5.84
N LEU A 39 3.07 -0.67 4.79
CA LEU A 39 4.19 0.26 4.74
C LEU A 39 3.69 1.65 4.39
N LEU A 40 4.15 2.66 5.10
CA LEU A 40 3.95 4.06 4.79
C LEU A 40 5.25 4.83 4.92
N VAL A 41 5.40 5.88 4.15
CA VAL A 41 6.64 6.67 4.06
C VAL A 41 6.39 8.09 4.54
N HIS A 42 7.33 8.64 5.31
CA HIS A 42 7.34 10.03 5.68
C HIS A 42 8.19 10.82 4.67
N SER A 43 7.54 11.65 3.87
CA SER A 43 8.26 12.55 2.97
C SER A 43 8.98 13.64 3.77
N ALA A 44 10.31 13.69 3.66
CA ALA A 44 11.11 14.68 4.38
C ALA A 44 10.95 16.11 3.83
N SER A 45 10.38 16.26 2.64
CA SER A 45 10.16 17.57 2.01
C SER A 45 8.94 18.30 2.58
N MET A 46 8.10 17.61 3.35
CA MET A 46 6.87 18.18 3.89
C MET A 46 6.75 17.92 5.38
N ARG A 47 6.58 19.00 6.14
CA ARG A 47 6.33 18.91 7.57
C ARG A 47 4.91 18.41 7.81
N LEU A 48 4.74 17.44 8.71
CA LEU A 48 3.42 16.95 9.08
C LEU A 48 2.64 18.01 9.85
N SER A 49 1.36 18.13 9.54
CA SER A 49 0.40 18.91 10.33
C SER A 49 0.18 18.25 11.69
N ALA A 50 -0.56 18.92 12.58
CA ALA A 50 -0.98 18.33 13.85
C ALA A 50 -1.74 17.02 13.63
N LYS A 51 -2.61 16.97 12.61
CA LYS A 51 -3.32 15.74 12.21
C LYS A 51 -2.36 14.63 11.75
N GLY A 52 -1.35 14.98 10.95
CA GLY A 52 -0.35 14.03 10.47
C GLY A 52 0.51 13.48 11.60
N GLN A 53 0.87 14.31 12.57
CA GLN A 53 1.59 13.88 13.77
C GLN A 53 0.74 12.93 14.62
N ALA A 54 -0.53 13.24 14.82
CA ALA A 54 -1.47 12.39 15.57
C ALA A 54 -1.70 11.06 14.84
N PHE A 55 -1.85 11.09 13.53
CA PHE A 55 -1.96 9.87 12.71
C PHE A 55 -0.76 8.96 12.88
N THR A 56 0.45 9.52 12.78
CA THR A 56 1.69 8.75 12.91
C THR A 56 1.86 8.20 14.32
N ALA A 57 1.50 8.97 15.35
CA ALA A 57 1.56 8.51 16.74
C ALA A 57 0.61 7.33 16.99
N GLU A 58 -0.59 7.35 16.44
CA GLU A 58 -1.54 6.22 16.54
C GLU A 58 -1.03 4.95 15.85
N LEU A 59 -0.29 5.10 14.75
CA LEU A 59 0.30 3.96 14.05
C LEU A 59 1.33 3.21 14.89
N GLU A 60 1.93 3.86 15.88
CA GLU A 60 2.90 3.20 16.79
C GLU A 60 2.33 1.97 17.47
N ARG A 61 1.01 1.92 17.69
CA ARG A 61 0.30 0.76 18.25
C ARG A 61 0.48 -0.51 17.43
N PHE A 62 0.70 -0.36 16.13
CA PHE A 62 0.83 -1.45 15.16
C PHE A 62 2.26 -1.61 14.64
N GLN A 63 3.16 -0.75 15.08
CA GLN A 63 4.49 -0.62 14.50
C GLN A 63 5.33 -1.88 14.70
N LEU A 64 5.91 -2.34 13.59
CA LEU A 64 6.91 -3.41 13.56
C LEU A 64 8.31 -2.83 13.54
N GLU A 65 8.56 -1.85 12.67
CA GLU A 65 9.83 -1.14 12.58
C GLU A 65 9.69 0.21 11.88
N VAL A 66 10.63 1.11 12.16
CA VAL A 66 10.84 2.34 11.40
C VAL A 66 12.33 2.40 11.05
N ARG A 67 12.64 2.53 9.77
CA ARG A 67 14.02 2.68 9.31
C ARG A 67 14.11 3.72 8.21
N ASP A 68 15.26 4.38 8.13
CA ASP A 68 15.59 5.20 6.96
C ASP A 68 15.99 4.30 5.82
N GLU A 69 15.26 4.38 4.70
CA GLU A 69 15.48 3.53 3.54
C GLU A 69 15.60 4.36 2.26
N GLU A 70 16.39 3.86 1.32
CA GLU A 70 16.58 4.47 0.00
C GLU A 70 15.56 4.01 -1.01
N GLU A 71 14.90 2.87 -0.77
CA GLU A 71 13.92 2.33 -1.71
C GLU A 71 12.78 1.60 -0.99
N TRP A 72 11.64 1.65 -1.62
CA TRP A 72 10.44 0.88 -1.29
C TRP A 72 9.66 0.64 -2.59
N PRO A 73 8.65 -0.20 -2.60
CA PRO A 73 7.95 -0.51 -3.85
C PRO A 73 7.52 0.74 -4.63
N GLY A 74 8.04 0.87 -5.85
CA GLY A 74 7.74 1.99 -6.76
C GLY A 74 8.65 3.20 -6.66
N THR A 75 9.52 3.28 -5.65
CA THR A 75 10.40 4.44 -5.46
C THR A 75 11.81 4.00 -5.11
N ARG A 76 12.77 4.64 -5.76
CA ARG A 76 14.19 4.52 -5.45
C ARG A 76 14.82 5.89 -5.39
N LEU A 77 15.40 6.21 -4.23
CA LEU A 77 16.16 7.43 -4.01
C LEU A 77 17.65 7.15 -4.21
N PHE A 78 18.36 8.11 -4.79
CA PHE A 78 19.79 7.99 -5.00
C PHE A 78 20.52 8.94 -4.04
N GLY A 79 21.19 8.35 -3.03
CA GLY A 79 21.95 9.10 -2.02
C GLY A 79 21.09 9.79 -0.96
N HIS A 80 19.80 9.49 -0.90
CA HIS A 80 18.87 10.02 0.08
C HIS A 80 18.08 8.89 0.72
N THR A 81 17.59 9.12 1.94
CA THR A 81 16.71 8.20 2.65
C THR A 81 15.44 8.90 3.12
N ARG A 82 14.41 8.11 3.39
CA ARG A 82 13.19 8.57 4.05
C ARG A 82 12.84 7.59 5.17
N PRO A 83 12.21 8.06 6.25
CA PRO A 83 11.66 7.17 7.25
C PRO A 83 10.56 6.30 6.63
N VAL A 84 10.76 4.99 6.67
CA VAL A 84 9.80 4.00 6.19
C VAL A 84 9.25 3.26 7.39
N TYR A 85 7.93 3.37 7.57
CA TYR A 85 7.19 2.76 8.67
C TYR A 85 6.59 1.46 8.20
N ARG A 86 6.93 0.34 8.85
CA ARG A 86 6.26 -0.94 8.67
C ARG A 86 5.43 -1.23 9.89
N PHE A 87 4.19 -1.59 9.68
CA PHE A 87 3.28 -1.91 10.76
C PHE A 87 2.44 -3.14 10.41
N ARG A 88 1.98 -3.81 11.46
CA ARG A 88 1.17 -5.01 11.32
C ARG A 88 -0.15 -4.65 10.65
N LEU A 89 -0.48 -5.37 9.58
CA LEU A 89 -1.77 -5.28 8.91
C LEU A 89 -2.69 -6.36 9.51
N ASP A 90 -3.66 -5.92 10.26
CA ASP A 90 -4.70 -6.75 10.84
C ASP A 90 -6.03 -5.98 10.84
N GLU A 91 -7.07 -6.57 11.42
CA GLU A 91 -8.39 -5.95 11.45
C GLU A 91 -8.38 -4.56 12.10
N LEU A 92 -7.61 -4.39 13.19
CA LEU A 92 -7.56 -3.12 13.91
C LEU A 92 -6.82 -2.04 13.12
N SER A 93 -5.67 -2.36 12.53
CA SER A 93 -4.92 -1.39 11.73
C SER A 93 -5.62 -1.07 10.42
N ALA A 94 -6.24 -2.04 9.77
CA ALA A 94 -7.05 -1.82 8.57
C ALA A 94 -8.25 -0.91 8.86
N ASP A 95 -8.94 -1.12 9.97
CA ASP A 95 -10.02 -0.26 10.42
C ASP A 95 -9.53 1.17 10.67
N TYR A 96 -8.41 1.31 11.36
CA TYR A 96 -7.82 2.61 11.63
C TYR A 96 -7.46 3.36 10.33
N LEU A 97 -6.83 2.69 9.38
CA LEU A 97 -6.50 3.29 8.08
C LEU A 97 -7.75 3.74 7.32
N SER A 98 -8.77 2.90 7.28
CA SER A 98 -10.01 3.19 6.55
C SER A 98 -10.78 4.36 7.15
N ARG A 99 -10.68 4.59 8.46
CA ARG A 99 -11.26 5.74 9.14
C ARG A 99 -10.41 6.99 9.05
N SER A 100 -9.11 6.83 8.82
CA SER A 100 -8.15 7.95 8.77
C SER A 100 -8.08 8.63 7.42
N ALA A 101 -8.55 7.98 6.37
CA ALA A 101 -8.49 8.50 5.01
C ALA A 101 -9.74 8.07 4.23
N SER A 102 -10.19 8.92 3.32
CA SER A 102 -11.39 8.66 2.52
C SER A 102 -11.11 7.78 1.30
N SER A 103 -9.84 7.63 0.95
CA SER A 103 -9.43 6.87 -0.24
C SER A 103 -7.96 6.43 -0.13
N LEU A 104 -7.57 5.51 -1.00
CA LEU A 104 -6.19 5.05 -1.10
C LEU A 104 -5.22 6.22 -1.34
N LEU A 105 -5.52 7.07 -2.30
CA LEU A 105 -4.64 8.18 -2.68
C LEU A 105 -4.79 9.43 -1.80
N SER A 106 -5.68 9.41 -0.82
CA SER A 106 -5.78 10.48 0.19
C SER A 106 -4.84 10.28 1.38
N LEU A 107 -4.17 9.14 1.48
CA LEU A 107 -3.07 8.91 2.41
C LEU A 107 -1.82 9.64 1.91
N LYS A 108 -1.70 10.90 2.29
CA LYS A 108 -0.61 11.79 1.84
C LYS A 108 -0.35 12.92 2.83
N PRO A 109 0.88 13.49 2.84
CA PRO A 109 1.19 14.67 3.66
C PRO A 109 0.31 15.86 3.26
N PRO A 110 0.14 16.84 4.15
CA PRO A 110 0.69 16.94 5.51
C PRO A 110 -0.10 16.17 6.58
N ASP A 111 -1.32 15.73 6.28
CA ASP A 111 -2.25 15.17 7.26
C ASP A 111 -2.07 13.65 7.48
N ARG A 112 -1.32 13.00 6.62
CA ARG A 112 -1.03 11.55 6.68
C ARG A 112 0.40 11.30 6.18
N LEU A 113 0.83 10.06 6.26
CA LEU A 113 2.00 9.55 5.53
C LEU A 113 1.60 9.15 4.12
N GLU A 114 2.55 8.81 3.26
CA GLU A 114 2.30 8.52 1.86
C GLU A 114 2.83 7.15 1.40
N ASP A 115 2.56 6.84 0.13
CA ASP A 115 3.08 5.65 -0.56
C ASP A 115 2.70 4.34 0.13
N LEU A 116 1.42 4.18 0.47
CA LEU A 116 0.94 2.94 1.07
C LEU A 116 1.30 1.75 0.21
N CYS A 117 2.00 0.79 0.80
CA CYS A 117 2.26 -0.52 0.22
C CYS A 117 1.73 -1.59 1.16
N LEU A 118 1.21 -2.66 0.59
CA LEU A 118 0.76 -3.82 1.35
C LEU A 118 1.62 -5.02 0.95
N LEU A 119 2.20 -5.66 1.96
CA LEU A 119 3.21 -6.69 1.78
C LEU A 119 2.71 -8.04 2.27
N ARG A 120 3.04 -9.09 1.52
CA ARG A 120 2.81 -10.48 1.91
C ARG A 120 3.72 -10.87 3.08
N PRO A 121 3.45 -12.00 3.76
CA PRO A 121 4.33 -12.48 4.82
C PRO A 121 5.78 -12.71 4.40
N ASP A 122 6.04 -13.01 3.13
CA ASP A 122 7.39 -13.16 2.60
C ASP A 122 8.08 -11.82 2.27
N GLY A 123 7.40 -10.68 2.49
CA GLY A 123 7.91 -9.35 2.23
C GLY A 123 7.66 -8.84 0.81
N SER A 124 7.15 -9.67 -0.10
CA SER A 124 6.83 -9.24 -1.46
C SER A 124 5.62 -8.31 -1.49
N ALA A 125 5.62 -7.36 -2.41
CA ALA A 125 4.54 -6.38 -2.53
C ALA A 125 3.32 -6.98 -3.24
N TRP A 126 2.15 -6.82 -2.62
CA TRP A 126 0.85 -7.05 -3.22
C TRP A 126 0.26 -5.76 -3.78
N LEU A 127 0.37 -4.68 -3.03
CA LEU A 127 0.05 -3.32 -3.45
C LEU A 127 1.30 -2.45 -3.37
N GLY A 128 1.57 -1.71 -4.43
CA GLY A 128 2.52 -0.60 -4.43
C GLY A 128 1.80 0.69 -4.77
N SER A 129 2.31 1.83 -4.29
CA SER A 129 1.78 3.13 -4.67
C SER A 129 2.85 4.22 -4.64
N VAL A 130 2.66 5.22 -5.50
CA VAL A 130 3.41 6.48 -5.51
C VAL A 130 2.37 7.59 -5.48
N THR A 131 2.06 8.06 -4.29
CA THR A 131 0.89 8.91 -4.03
C THR A 131 0.94 10.24 -4.78
N HIS A 132 2.12 10.87 -4.82
CA HIS A 132 2.27 12.17 -5.49
C HIS A 132 2.13 12.07 -7.02
N GLU A 133 2.32 10.90 -7.59
CA GLU A 133 2.08 10.62 -9.01
C GLU A 133 0.66 10.11 -9.27
N ARG A 134 -0.14 9.94 -8.23
CA ARG A 134 -1.48 9.34 -8.28
C ARG A 134 -1.46 7.97 -8.94
N ASP A 135 -0.42 7.19 -8.67
CA ASP A 135 -0.22 5.87 -9.22
C ASP A 135 -0.26 4.81 -8.12
N ALA A 136 -0.91 3.70 -8.43
CA ALA A 136 -0.91 2.51 -7.60
C ALA A 136 -1.13 1.28 -8.48
N TRP A 137 -0.64 0.14 -8.03
CA TRP A 137 -0.75 -1.10 -8.78
C TRP A 137 -0.85 -2.29 -7.85
N LEU A 138 -1.50 -3.33 -8.35
CA LEU A 138 -1.52 -4.65 -7.74
C LEU A 138 -0.54 -5.55 -8.47
N GLN A 139 0.25 -6.29 -7.71
CA GLN A 139 1.14 -7.34 -8.22
C GLN A 139 0.63 -8.67 -7.67
N LEU A 140 -0.21 -9.34 -8.44
CA LEU A 140 -0.97 -10.50 -7.99
C LEU A 140 -0.33 -11.80 -8.44
N LYS A 141 -0.23 -12.77 -7.54
CA LYS A 141 0.06 -14.15 -7.93
C LYS A 141 -1.15 -14.72 -8.69
N ASN A 142 -0.94 -15.72 -9.52
CA ASN A 142 -2.00 -16.29 -10.36
C ASN A 142 -3.20 -16.78 -9.55
N ASP A 143 -2.99 -17.41 -8.41
CA ASP A 143 -4.06 -17.87 -7.53
C ASP A 143 -4.82 -16.71 -6.87
N GLU A 144 -4.13 -15.63 -6.51
CA GLU A 144 -4.74 -14.41 -5.98
C GLU A 144 -5.62 -13.74 -7.04
N PHE A 145 -5.11 -13.63 -8.25
CA PHE A 145 -5.87 -13.07 -9.38
C PHE A 145 -7.13 -13.89 -9.67
N SER A 146 -7.01 -15.22 -9.69
CA SER A 146 -8.15 -16.11 -9.91
C SER A 146 -9.24 -15.95 -8.85
N LYS A 147 -8.83 -15.86 -7.58
CA LYS A 147 -9.77 -15.64 -6.46
C LYS A 147 -10.46 -14.29 -6.54
N LEU A 148 -9.73 -13.24 -6.93
CA LEU A 148 -10.31 -11.90 -7.10
C LEU A 148 -11.28 -11.85 -8.29
N CYS A 149 -10.97 -12.51 -9.38
CA CYS A 149 -11.90 -12.63 -10.53
C CYS A 149 -13.18 -13.35 -10.12
N GLU A 150 -13.08 -14.41 -9.34
CA GLU A 150 -14.23 -15.19 -8.87
C GLU A 150 -15.07 -14.39 -7.86
N LYS A 151 -14.44 -13.78 -6.87
CA LYS A 151 -15.11 -12.99 -5.84
C LYS A 151 -15.66 -11.66 -6.37
N ALA A 152 -14.98 -11.07 -7.33
CA ALA A 152 -15.32 -9.82 -8.01
C ALA A 152 -15.74 -8.69 -7.04
N PRO A 153 -14.89 -8.33 -6.04
CA PRO A 153 -15.21 -7.21 -5.15
C PRO A 153 -15.26 -5.90 -5.95
N SER A 154 -16.11 -4.96 -5.55
CA SER A 154 -16.32 -3.73 -6.33
C SER A 154 -15.05 -2.88 -6.48
N TRP A 155 -14.16 -2.88 -5.48
CA TRP A 155 -12.88 -2.15 -5.59
C TRP A 155 -11.98 -2.71 -6.70
N PHE A 156 -12.12 -3.99 -7.05
CA PHE A 156 -11.27 -4.64 -8.04
C PHE A 156 -11.47 -4.07 -9.45
N GLU A 157 -12.64 -3.52 -9.73
CA GLU A 157 -12.94 -2.84 -11.01
C GLU A 157 -12.07 -1.59 -11.24
N ARG A 158 -11.48 -1.04 -10.18
CA ARG A 158 -10.59 0.12 -10.27
C ARG A 158 -9.20 -0.22 -10.77
N PHE A 159 -8.88 -1.49 -10.90
CA PHE A 159 -7.57 -1.96 -11.36
C PHE A 159 -7.72 -2.68 -12.71
N SER A 160 -6.83 -2.36 -13.63
CA SER A 160 -6.83 -2.98 -14.97
C SER A 160 -5.44 -3.10 -15.58
#